data_d9f2e3aaaa8ae0e4d3869ea72f8f0e6e
#
_entry.id   d9f2e3aaaa8ae0e4d3869ea72f8f0e6e
#
_cell.length_a   1.000
_cell.length_b   1.000
_cell.length_c   1.000
_cell.angle_alpha   90.00
_cell.angle_beta   90.00
_cell.angle_gamma   90.00
#
_symmetry.space_group_name_H-M   'P 1'
#
loop_
_entity.id
_entity.type
_entity.pdbx_description
1 polymer ?
#
loop_
_entity_poly.entity_id
_entity_poly.type
_entity_poly.pdbx_seq_one_letter_code
_entity_poly.pdbx_strand_id
1 'polypeptide(L)'
;IVAMTLRQMGHEVSIVDIHGPQDAPGTVDIVTVGSGSTSQISPAATELIGLVRLFQSWKQSGAYWIALGLGWDLLGEALITAGGDAVPGAGVFPSRADHRTGRFAGEVHGLDYRGRESAGYINQVGTTEILEGQSLVTLQSPPEGLPVAEGVRGHNLFATRLGGPALALNPHWALDIASDVLSSRGLEPEIGEFHQRVETSAPEARSRIIRRLRSRR
;
A
#
# COMPACT_ATOMS: atom_id res chain seq x y z
N ILE A 1 7.61 1.64 -9.34
CA ILE A 1 6.54 1.84 -10.35
C ILE A 1 6.03 3.26 -10.27
N VAL A 2 5.53 3.80 -9.14
CA VAL A 2 4.99 5.18 -9.06
C VAL A 2 5.99 6.22 -9.57
N ALA A 3 7.26 6.18 -9.13
CA ALA A 3 8.29 7.07 -9.63
C ALA A 3 8.50 6.98 -11.15
N MET A 4 8.43 5.76 -11.71
CA MET A 4 8.50 5.55 -13.15
C MET A 4 7.27 6.14 -13.86
N THR A 5 6.08 5.95 -13.30
CA THR A 5 4.83 6.53 -13.82
C THR A 5 4.94 8.06 -13.89
N LEU A 6 5.38 8.72 -12.82
CA LEU A 6 5.59 10.18 -12.80
C LEU A 6 6.65 10.65 -13.80
N ARG A 7 7.77 9.93 -13.92
CA ARG A 7 8.81 10.27 -14.94
C ARG A 7 8.28 10.15 -16.36
N GLN A 8 7.43 9.17 -16.64
CA GLN A 8 6.80 9.01 -17.95
C GLN A 8 5.69 10.05 -18.24
N MET A 9 5.22 10.72 -17.17
CA MET A 9 4.38 11.92 -17.28
C MET A 9 5.19 13.23 -17.39
N GLY A 10 6.52 13.14 -17.58
CA GLY A 10 7.39 14.30 -17.78
C GLY A 10 7.91 14.97 -16.50
N HIS A 11 7.70 14.35 -15.33
CA HIS A 11 8.15 14.94 -14.07
C HIS A 11 9.50 14.39 -13.61
N GLU A 12 10.35 15.27 -13.11
CA GLU A 12 11.58 14.87 -12.42
C GLU A 12 11.25 14.27 -11.04
N VAL A 13 11.84 13.11 -10.72
CA VAL A 13 11.60 12.39 -9.46
C VAL A 13 12.93 12.06 -8.81
N SER A 14 13.17 12.66 -7.65
CA SER A 14 14.24 12.28 -6.72
C SER A 14 13.73 11.22 -5.74
N ILE A 15 14.56 10.22 -5.46
CA ILE A 15 14.29 9.19 -4.46
C ILE A 15 15.34 9.32 -3.37
N VAL A 16 14.89 9.41 -2.13
CA VAL A 16 15.75 9.49 -0.95
C VAL A 16 15.45 8.29 -0.06
N ASP A 17 16.45 7.47 0.21
CA ASP A 17 16.36 6.39 1.18
C ASP A 17 16.64 6.95 2.59
N ILE A 18 15.74 6.68 3.53
CA ILE A 18 15.80 7.21 4.88
C ILE A 18 16.14 6.07 5.84
N HIS A 19 17.31 6.17 6.45
CA HIS A 19 17.80 5.24 7.47
C HIS A 19 17.70 5.83 8.89
N GLY A 20 17.38 7.12 9.01
CA GLY A 20 17.20 7.81 10.28
C GLY A 20 16.76 9.26 10.09
N PRO A 21 16.43 9.97 11.18
CA PRO A 21 15.95 11.35 11.09
C PRO A 21 16.92 12.30 10.38
N GLN A 22 18.23 12.04 10.41
CA GLN A 22 19.27 12.87 9.79
C GLN A 22 19.22 12.82 8.25
N ASP A 23 18.71 11.75 7.67
CA ASP A 23 18.62 11.56 6.21
C ASP A 23 17.33 12.14 5.64
N ALA A 24 16.41 12.50 6.53
CA ALA A 24 15.06 12.86 6.14
C ALA A 24 14.98 14.30 5.60
N PRO A 25 14.44 14.51 4.39
CA PRO A 25 14.23 15.85 3.85
C PRO A 25 13.13 16.58 4.62
N GLY A 26 13.19 17.92 4.64
CA GLY A 26 12.18 18.75 5.32
C GLY A 26 10.78 18.62 4.70
N THR A 27 10.71 18.37 3.40
CA THR A 27 9.45 18.21 2.63
C THR A 27 9.56 17.03 1.70
N VAL A 28 8.43 16.35 1.49
CA VAL A 28 8.30 15.22 0.55
C VAL A 28 6.94 15.27 -0.14
N ASP A 29 6.86 14.81 -1.37
CA ASP A 29 5.59 14.63 -2.07
C ASP A 29 4.99 13.26 -1.80
N ILE A 30 5.83 12.23 -1.73
CA ILE A 30 5.40 10.83 -1.52
C ILE A 30 6.31 10.17 -0.49
N VAL A 31 5.71 9.50 0.48
CA VAL A 31 6.40 8.61 1.42
C VAL A 31 6.04 7.17 1.08
N THR A 32 7.03 6.30 0.97
CA THR A 32 6.82 4.87 0.76
C THR A 32 7.43 4.06 1.89
N VAL A 33 6.64 3.16 2.49
CA VAL A 33 7.12 2.19 3.47
C VAL A 33 6.80 0.78 2.98
N GLY A 34 7.87 0.03 2.71
CA GLY A 34 7.78 -1.31 2.17
C GLY A 34 7.42 -2.37 3.20
N SER A 35 7.23 -3.59 2.72
CA SER A 35 7.05 -4.76 3.58
C SER A 35 8.40 -5.23 4.14
N GLY A 36 8.33 -5.92 5.28
CA GLY A 36 9.47 -6.56 5.93
C GLY A 36 9.07 -7.93 6.49
N SER A 37 9.98 -8.55 7.25
CA SER A 37 9.69 -9.79 7.98
C SER A 37 9.17 -9.50 9.39
N THR A 38 8.40 -10.44 9.96
CA THR A 38 7.89 -10.31 11.33
C THR A 38 8.98 -10.20 12.40
N SER A 39 10.19 -10.70 12.12
CA SER A 39 11.36 -10.54 13.00
C SER A 39 11.86 -9.09 13.08
N GLN A 40 11.46 -8.24 12.14
CA GLN A 40 11.84 -6.83 12.08
C GLN A 40 10.83 -5.90 12.78
N ILE A 41 9.72 -6.43 13.34
CA ILE A 41 8.67 -5.59 13.94
C ILE A 41 9.25 -4.68 15.03
N SER A 42 9.90 -5.24 16.05
CA SER A 42 10.40 -4.43 17.18
C SER A 42 11.49 -3.43 16.80
N PRO A 43 12.55 -3.82 16.05
CA PRO A 43 13.52 -2.83 15.60
C PRO A 43 12.90 -1.78 14.69
N ALA A 44 12.08 -2.14 13.72
CA ALA A 44 11.44 -1.19 12.83
C ALA A 44 10.47 -0.24 13.56
N ALA A 45 9.70 -0.74 14.53
CA ALA A 45 8.83 0.11 15.35
C ALA A 45 9.65 1.15 16.15
N THR A 46 10.80 0.74 16.69
CA THR A 46 11.70 1.65 17.42
C THR A 46 12.23 2.76 16.51
N GLU A 47 12.68 2.42 15.32
CA GLU A 47 13.15 3.38 14.31
C GLU A 47 12.03 4.35 13.89
N LEU A 48 10.84 3.83 13.61
CA LEU A 48 9.69 4.63 13.19
C LEU A 48 9.22 5.60 14.28
N ILE A 49 9.29 5.23 15.57
CA ILE A 49 8.97 6.14 16.69
C ILE A 49 9.85 7.39 16.63
N GLY A 50 11.14 7.25 16.29
CA GLY A 50 12.05 8.37 16.10
C GLY A 50 11.64 9.34 14.98
N LEU A 51 10.84 8.87 14.02
CA LEU A 51 10.38 9.63 12.85
C LEU A 51 8.95 10.20 13.01
N VAL A 52 8.21 9.88 14.07
CA VAL A 52 6.78 10.23 14.19
C VAL A 52 6.52 11.73 14.05
N ARG A 53 7.36 12.59 14.65
CA ARG A 53 7.20 14.04 14.51
C ARG A 53 7.36 14.52 13.07
N LEU A 54 8.30 13.93 12.35
CA LEU A 54 8.54 14.21 10.95
C LEU A 54 7.37 13.72 10.10
N PHE A 55 6.85 12.54 10.38
CA PHE A 55 5.66 12.00 9.71
C PHE A 55 4.44 12.89 9.88
N GLN A 56 4.24 13.42 11.08
CA GLN A 56 3.17 14.38 11.34
C GLN A 56 3.35 15.66 10.49
N SER A 57 4.57 16.19 10.40
CA SER A 57 4.87 17.36 9.57
C SER A 57 4.60 17.08 8.09
N TRP A 58 5.05 15.94 7.56
CA TRP A 58 4.82 15.55 6.18
C TRP A 58 3.33 15.31 5.88
N LYS A 59 2.60 14.70 6.82
CA LYS A 59 1.16 14.51 6.70
C LYS A 59 0.41 15.85 6.65
N GLN A 60 0.79 16.79 7.50
CA GLN A 60 0.23 18.15 7.53
C GLN A 60 0.55 18.95 6.26
N SER A 61 1.72 18.74 5.65
CA SER A 61 2.10 19.36 4.38
C SER A 61 1.45 18.69 3.15
N GLY A 62 0.62 17.66 3.35
CA GLY A 62 -0.11 17.00 2.28
C GLY A 62 0.67 15.92 1.54
N ALA A 63 1.73 15.36 2.13
CA ALA A 63 2.44 14.23 1.54
C ALA A 63 1.52 13.04 1.31
N TYR A 64 1.73 12.35 0.20
CA TYR A 64 1.02 11.11 -0.14
C TYR A 64 1.73 9.90 0.48
N TRP A 65 0.99 9.00 1.12
CA TRP A 65 1.55 7.85 1.83
C TRP A 65 1.22 6.55 1.14
N ILE A 66 2.25 5.75 0.89
CA ILE A 66 2.13 4.40 0.31
C ILE A 66 2.73 3.41 1.30
N ALA A 67 1.94 2.48 1.79
CA ALA A 67 2.38 1.46 2.72
C ALA A 67 2.06 0.05 2.23
N LEU A 68 3.04 -0.86 2.33
CA LEU A 68 2.90 -2.23 1.84
C LEU A 68 3.16 -3.24 2.98
N GLY A 69 2.24 -4.19 3.14
CA GLY A 69 2.40 -5.29 4.09
C GLY A 69 2.73 -4.81 5.51
N LEU A 70 3.86 -5.27 6.08
CA LEU A 70 4.29 -4.90 7.42
C LEU A 70 4.48 -3.37 7.60
N GLY A 71 4.88 -2.66 6.55
CA GLY A 71 4.97 -1.20 6.59
C GLY A 71 3.62 -0.55 6.90
N TRP A 72 2.52 -1.09 6.37
CA TRP A 72 1.18 -0.63 6.72
C TRP A 72 0.83 -0.92 8.19
N ASP A 73 1.17 -2.10 8.70
CA ASP A 73 0.91 -2.47 10.09
C ASP A 73 1.61 -1.51 11.06
N LEU A 74 2.88 -1.19 10.79
CA LEU A 74 3.69 -0.30 11.63
C LEU A 74 3.31 1.19 11.49
N LEU A 75 2.77 1.59 10.36
CA LEU A 75 2.25 2.95 10.15
C LEU A 75 0.80 3.11 10.63
N GLY A 76 0.13 2.04 11.05
CA GLY A 76 -1.17 2.08 11.70
C GLY A 76 -1.13 2.69 13.10
N GLU A 77 -2.23 2.59 13.85
CA GLU A 77 -2.30 3.05 15.24
C GLU A 77 -1.61 2.07 16.20
N ALA A 78 -1.77 0.78 15.97
CA ALA A 78 -1.21 -0.29 16.81
C ALA A 78 -1.11 -1.62 16.04
N LEU A 79 -0.18 -2.45 16.48
CA LEU A 79 0.00 -3.83 16.05
C LEU A 79 0.00 -4.75 17.28
N ILE A 80 -0.83 -5.79 17.27
CA ILE A 80 -0.73 -6.91 18.21
C ILE A 80 0.15 -7.98 17.58
N THR A 81 1.25 -8.33 18.22
CA THR A 81 2.16 -9.38 17.73
C THR A 81 1.54 -10.76 17.84
N ALA A 82 2.12 -11.77 17.20
CA ALA A 82 1.70 -13.16 17.34
C ALA A 82 1.81 -13.68 18.80
N GLY A 83 2.71 -13.10 19.61
CA GLY A 83 2.85 -13.37 21.04
C GLY A 83 1.82 -12.66 21.91
N GLY A 84 1.03 -11.74 21.36
CA GLY A 84 0.02 -10.96 22.08
C GLY A 84 0.52 -9.61 22.61
N ASP A 85 1.78 -9.25 22.38
CA ASP A 85 2.32 -7.95 22.78
C ASP A 85 1.76 -6.83 21.89
N ALA A 86 1.41 -5.72 22.53
CA ALA A 86 0.98 -4.53 21.81
C ALA A 86 2.20 -3.65 21.45
N VAL A 87 2.36 -3.37 20.15
CA VAL A 87 3.37 -2.47 19.61
C VAL A 87 2.66 -1.21 19.12
N PRO A 88 3.00 -0.02 19.63
CA PRO A 88 2.42 1.22 19.12
C PRO A 88 2.88 1.44 17.68
N GLY A 89 1.97 1.85 16.82
CA GLY A 89 2.26 2.26 15.46
C GLY A 89 2.57 3.74 15.35
N ALA A 90 2.91 4.19 14.15
CA ALA A 90 3.23 5.60 13.89
C ALA A 90 1.99 6.50 13.73
N GLY A 91 0.78 5.95 13.68
CA GLY A 91 -0.48 6.70 13.61
C GLY A 91 -0.70 7.46 12.29
N VAL A 92 -0.08 7.01 11.20
CA VAL A 92 -0.27 7.61 9.87
C VAL A 92 -1.56 7.10 9.24
N PHE A 93 -1.80 5.79 9.31
CA PHE A 93 -3.01 5.14 8.79
C PHE A 93 -4.01 4.88 9.91
N PRO A 94 -5.32 5.13 9.69
CA PRO A 94 -6.38 4.79 10.64
C PRO A 94 -6.67 3.29 10.57
N SER A 95 -5.78 2.49 11.12
CA SER A 95 -5.85 1.03 11.06
C SER A 95 -5.15 0.38 12.25
N ARG A 96 -5.55 -0.86 12.56
CA ARG A 96 -4.93 -1.71 13.59
C ARG A 96 -4.64 -3.09 13.03
N ALA A 97 -3.44 -3.60 13.27
CA ALA A 97 -3.04 -4.92 12.85
C ALA A 97 -3.09 -5.92 14.01
N ASP A 98 -3.50 -7.17 13.70
CA ASP A 98 -3.51 -8.29 14.64
C ASP A 98 -2.85 -9.51 14.01
N HIS A 99 -1.65 -9.85 14.47
CA HIS A 99 -0.87 -10.98 13.97
C HIS A 99 -1.19 -12.32 14.65
N ARG A 100 -2.13 -12.36 15.58
CA ARG A 100 -2.55 -13.62 16.23
C ARG A 100 -3.42 -14.49 15.33
N THR A 101 -4.01 -13.94 14.29
CA THR A 101 -4.98 -14.61 13.41
C THR A 101 -4.38 -15.61 12.42
N GLY A 102 -3.05 -15.82 12.45
CA GLY A 102 -2.37 -16.80 11.62
C GLY A 102 -1.77 -16.21 10.33
N ARG A 103 -1.31 -17.10 9.45
CA ARG A 103 -0.66 -16.72 8.19
C ARG A 103 -1.54 -17.03 7.00
N PHE A 104 -1.66 -16.05 6.12
CA PHE A 104 -2.34 -16.18 4.84
C PHE A 104 -1.31 -16.13 3.70
N ALA A 105 -1.37 -17.12 2.78
CA ALA A 105 -0.51 -17.17 1.61
C ALA A 105 -1.31 -17.66 0.41
N GLY A 106 -1.40 -16.83 -0.62
CA GLY A 106 -2.13 -17.22 -1.84
C GLY A 106 -2.51 -16.05 -2.72
N GLU A 107 -2.99 -16.41 -3.90
CA GLU A 107 -3.54 -15.45 -4.84
C GLU A 107 -4.95 -15.06 -4.39
N VAL A 108 -5.27 -13.80 -4.58
CA VAL A 108 -6.60 -13.23 -4.32
C VAL A 108 -7.01 -12.31 -5.46
N HIS A 109 -8.30 -12.11 -5.60
CA HIS A 109 -8.86 -11.14 -6.53
C HIS A 109 -10.10 -10.46 -5.97
N GLY A 110 -10.47 -9.33 -6.52
CA GLY A 110 -11.63 -8.58 -6.10
C GLY A 110 -11.90 -7.37 -6.99
N LEU A 111 -12.77 -6.52 -6.53
CA LEU A 111 -13.03 -5.23 -7.15
C LEU A 111 -12.40 -4.12 -6.30
N ASP A 112 -11.68 -3.22 -6.95
CA ASP A 112 -11.13 -2.06 -6.25
C ASP A 112 -12.21 -1.00 -5.96
N TYR A 113 -11.81 0.06 -5.26
CA TYR A 113 -12.67 1.17 -4.84
C TYR A 113 -13.38 1.92 -6.00
N ARG A 114 -12.98 1.67 -7.25
CA ARG A 114 -13.64 2.17 -8.48
C ARG A 114 -14.39 1.07 -9.25
N GLY A 115 -14.50 -0.14 -8.68
CA GLY A 115 -15.17 -1.28 -9.32
C GLY A 115 -14.34 -1.97 -10.40
N ARG A 116 -13.03 -1.71 -10.51
CA ARG A 116 -12.14 -2.36 -11.48
C ARG A 116 -11.63 -3.70 -10.95
N GLU A 117 -11.55 -4.70 -11.81
CA GLU A 117 -10.95 -5.99 -11.44
C GLU A 117 -9.49 -5.80 -10.99
N SER A 118 -9.19 -6.35 -9.82
CA SER A 118 -7.86 -6.30 -9.22
C SER A 118 -7.47 -7.67 -8.71
N ALA A 119 -6.19 -8.00 -8.79
CA ALA A 119 -5.65 -9.25 -8.30
C ALA A 119 -4.26 -9.05 -7.71
N GLY A 120 -3.86 -9.96 -6.85
CA GLY A 120 -2.54 -9.95 -6.24
C GLY A 120 -2.26 -11.22 -5.47
N TYR A 121 -1.17 -11.21 -4.74
CA TYR A 121 -0.72 -12.29 -3.88
C TYR A 121 -0.56 -11.79 -2.45
N ILE A 122 -1.22 -12.45 -1.52
CA ILE A 122 -1.05 -12.21 -0.09
C ILE A 122 -0.04 -13.22 0.46
N ASN A 123 0.94 -12.77 1.22
CA ASN A 123 1.86 -13.63 1.96
C ASN A 123 2.26 -12.92 3.25
N GLN A 124 1.41 -13.02 4.25
CA GLN A 124 1.54 -12.26 5.49
C GLN A 124 1.00 -12.98 6.70
N VAL A 125 1.37 -12.50 7.86
CA VAL A 125 0.81 -12.88 9.17
C VAL A 125 -0.25 -11.86 9.54
N GLY A 126 -1.38 -12.36 10.04
CA GLY A 126 -2.42 -11.53 10.64
C GLY A 126 -3.35 -10.82 9.66
N THR A 127 -4.19 -10.01 10.23
CA THR A 127 -5.19 -9.18 9.56
C THR A 127 -5.02 -7.73 9.97
N THR A 128 -5.59 -6.80 9.20
CA THR A 128 -5.62 -5.38 9.54
C THR A 128 -7.05 -4.87 9.46
N GLU A 129 -7.51 -4.32 10.56
CA GLU A 129 -8.78 -3.61 10.64
C GLU A 129 -8.59 -2.17 10.12
N ILE A 130 -9.49 -1.74 9.25
CA ILE A 130 -9.56 -0.37 8.75
C ILE A 130 -10.55 0.37 9.65
N LEU A 131 -10.09 1.39 10.38
CA LEU A 131 -10.92 2.16 11.30
C LEU A 131 -11.64 3.30 10.61
N GLU A 132 -11.02 3.86 9.57
CA GLU A 132 -11.55 4.96 8.77
C GLU A 132 -11.04 4.88 7.34
N GLY A 133 -11.85 5.34 6.39
CA GLY A 133 -11.52 5.30 4.97
C GLY A 133 -12.24 4.19 4.22
N GLN A 134 -11.91 4.05 2.94
CA GLN A 134 -12.47 3.05 2.05
C GLN A 134 -11.47 1.90 1.87
N SER A 135 -11.96 0.66 1.82
CA SER A 135 -11.09 -0.46 1.41
C SER A 135 -10.58 -0.26 -0.01
N LEU A 136 -9.30 -0.57 -0.22
CA LEU A 136 -8.70 -0.51 -1.56
C LEU A 136 -9.33 -1.54 -2.49
N VAL A 137 -9.55 -2.77 -1.98
CA VAL A 137 -10.16 -3.88 -2.71
C VAL A 137 -11.19 -4.58 -1.84
N THR A 138 -12.35 -4.87 -2.43
CA THR A 138 -13.33 -5.83 -1.89
C THR A 138 -13.01 -7.19 -2.49
N LEU A 139 -12.43 -8.08 -1.69
CA LEU A 139 -12.02 -9.42 -2.15
C LEU A 139 -13.24 -10.27 -2.46
N GLN A 140 -13.14 -11.03 -3.55
CA GLN A 140 -14.12 -12.05 -3.93
C GLN A 140 -13.64 -13.42 -3.45
N SER A 141 -14.41 -14.02 -2.52
CA SER A 141 -14.10 -15.32 -1.91
C SER A 141 -12.69 -15.38 -1.31
N PRO A 142 -12.41 -14.54 -0.33
CA PRO A 142 -11.14 -14.61 0.38
C PRO A 142 -10.96 -15.97 1.05
N PRO A 143 -9.72 -16.41 1.30
CA PRO A 143 -9.45 -17.55 2.18
C PRO A 143 -10.13 -17.38 3.52
N GLU A 144 -10.47 -18.51 4.17
CA GLU A 144 -11.08 -18.49 5.49
C GLU A 144 -10.23 -17.69 6.50
N GLY A 145 -10.89 -16.83 7.27
CA GLY A 145 -10.25 -15.95 8.25
C GLY A 145 -9.62 -14.68 7.68
N LEU A 146 -9.54 -14.53 6.34
CA LEU A 146 -9.10 -13.28 5.73
C LEU A 146 -10.29 -12.33 5.55
N PRO A 147 -10.22 -11.07 5.99
CA PRO A 147 -11.27 -10.09 5.77
C PRO A 147 -11.59 -9.88 4.28
N VAL A 148 -12.83 -9.57 3.98
CA VAL A 148 -13.26 -9.19 2.62
C VAL A 148 -12.65 -7.83 2.22
N ALA A 149 -12.52 -6.91 3.17
CA ALA A 149 -11.88 -5.62 2.96
C ALA A 149 -10.35 -5.77 2.98
N GLU A 150 -9.69 -5.43 1.88
CA GLU A 150 -8.25 -5.47 1.74
C GLU A 150 -7.71 -4.09 1.36
N GLY A 151 -6.65 -3.68 2.07
CA GLY A 151 -6.01 -2.39 1.84
C GLY A 151 -6.88 -1.20 2.21
N VAL A 152 -6.29 -0.02 2.24
CA VAL A 152 -6.99 1.24 2.48
C VAL A 152 -6.70 2.25 1.40
N ARG A 153 -7.73 2.96 1.01
CA ARG A 153 -7.69 4.11 0.13
C ARG A 153 -8.35 5.29 0.85
N GLY A 154 -7.58 6.33 1.06
CA GLY A 154 -8.04 7.56 1.71
C GLY A 154 -7.47 8.79 1.04
N HIS A 155 -7.75 9.96 1.60
CA HIS A 155 -7.11 11.19 1.15
C HIS A 155 -5.60 11.11 1.42
N ASN A 156 -4.80 11.10 0.34
CA ASN A 156 -3.34 10.94 0.37
C ASN A 156 -2.86 9.64 1.06
N LEU A 157 -3.70 8.62 1.17
CA LEU A 157 -3.36 7.34 1.78
C LEU A 157 -3.63 6.19 0.82
N PHE A 158 -2.64 5.32 0.66
CA PHE A 158 -2.72 4.07 -0.08
C PHE A 158 -1.97 2.99 0.68
N ALA A 159 -2.65 1.95 1.08
CA ALA A 159 -1.98 0.81 1.68
C ALA A 159 -2.59 -0.51 1.20
N THR A 160 -1.76 -1.55 1.12
CA THR A 160 -2.20 -2.89 0.74
C THR A 160 -1.27 -3.96 1.30
N ARG A 161 -1.83 -5.13 1.56
CA ARG A 161 -1.09 -6.35 1.87
C ARG A 161 -0.83 -7.21 0.63
N LEU A 162 -1.35 -6.80 -0.53
CA LEU A 162 -1.00 -7.44 -1.79
C LEU A 162 0.48 -7.23 -2.08
N GLY A 163 1.24 -8.29 -1.91
CA GLY A 163 2.67 -8.32 -2.15
C GLY A 163 3.04 -8.55 -3.61
N GLY A 164 4.34 -8.68 -3.85
CA GLY A 164 4.86 -8.91 -5.18
C GLY A 164 4.62 -7.72 -6.12
N PRO A 165 4.22 -7.95 -7.37
CA PRO A 165 4.03 -6.89 -8.35
C PRO A 165 2.64 -6.24 -8.27
N ALA A 166 2.11 -5.93 -7.07
CA ALA A 166 0.75 -5.42 -6.91
C ALA A 166 0.43 -4.23 -7.83
N LEU A 167 1.32 -3.22 -7.89
CA LEU A 167 1.16 -2.08 -8.79
C LEU A 167 1.41 -2.40 -10.28
N ALA A 168 2.15 -3.47 -10.59
CA ALA A 168 2.33 -3.89 -11.98
C ALA A 168 1.15 -4.73 -12.48
N LEU A 169 0.54 -5.52 -11.60
CA LEU A 169 -0.70 -6.24 -11.90
C LEU A 169 -1.90 -5.29 -11.99
N ASN A 170 -1.88 -4.20 -11.24
CA ASN A 170 -2.94 -3.21 -11.15
C ASN A 170 -2.38 -1.80 -11.44
N PRO A 171 -1.90 -1.54 -12.67
CA PRO A 171 -1.21 -0.29 -13.01
C PRO A 171 -2.09 0.94 -12.86
N HIS A 172 -3.40 0.80 -12.99
CA HIS A 172 -4.36 1.85 -12.70
C HIS A 172 -4.22 2.43 -11.27
N TRP A 173 -3.72 1.67 -10.28
CA TRP A 173 -3.44 2.23 -8.97
C TRP A 173 -2.23 3.16 -8.98
N ALA A 174 -1.19 2.83 -9.76
CA ALA A 174 -0.04 3.72 -9.90
C ALA A 174 -0.42 5.02 -10.62
N LEU A 175 -1.31 4.94 -11.63
CA LEU A 175 -1.88 6.10 -12.30
C LEU A 175 -2.74 6.95 -11.36
N ASP A 176 -3.63 6.33 -10.57
CA ASP A 176 -4.45 7.03 -9.60
C ASP A 176 -3.58 7.76 -8.56
N ILE A 177 -2.54 7.11 -8.01
CA ILE A 177 -1.60 7.72 -7.07
C ILE A 177 -0.87 8.91 -7.71
N ALA A 178 -0.33 8.72 -8.91
CA ALA A 178 0.38 9.79 -9.62
C ALA A 178 -0.56 10.97 -9.90
N SER A 179 -1.77 10.71 -10.36
CA SER A 179 -2.78 11.74 -10.62
C SER A 179 -3.16 12.52 -9.35
N ASP A 180 -3.36 11.84 -8.23
CA ASP A 180 -3.67 12.51 -6.97
C ASP A 180 -2.52 13.41 -6.50
N VAL A 181 -1.28 12.92 -6.58
CA VAL A 181 -0.08 13.69 -6.22
C VAL A 181 0.06 14.93 -7.08
N LEU A 182 -0.09 14.80 -8.40
CA LEU A 182 -0.01 15.91 -9.33
C LEU A 182 -1.13 16.93 -9.10
N SER A 183 -2.36 16.45 -8.99
CA SER A 183 -3.55 17.30 -8.75
C SER A 183 -3.41 18.08 -7.43
N SER A 184 -2.87 17.47 -6.37
CA SER A 184 -2.61 18.15 -5.09
C SER A 184 -1.59 19.29 -5.22
N ARG A 185 -0.78 19.28 -6.28
CA ARG A 185 0.20 20.33 -6.63
C ARG A 185 -0.30 21.30 -7.70
N GLY A 186 -1.56 21.16 -8.13
CA GLY A 186 -2.13 21.97 -9.21
C GLY A 186 -1.59 21.63 -10.60
N LEU A 187 -1.06 20.41 -10.77
CA LEU A 187 -0.52 19.89 -12.02
C LEU A 187 -1.50 18.89 -12.63
N GLU A 188 -1.58 18.88 -13.96
CA GLU A 188 -2.41 17.92 -14.69
C GLU A 188 -1.59 16.67 -15.06
N PRO A 189 -2.13 15.44 -14.86
CA PRO A 189 -1.43 14.21 -15.24
C PRO A 189 -1.44 14.02 -16.76
N GLU A 190 -0.29 13.84 -17.38
CA GLU A 190 -0.15 13.53 -18.80
C GLU A 190 -0.10 12.02 -19.03
N ILE A 191 -1.17 11.44 -19.56
CA ILE A 191 -1.26 10.00 -19.84
C ILE A 191 -0.81 9.73 -21.27
N GLY A 192 0.45 9.33 -21.45
CA GLY A 192 1.05 9.02 -22.76
C GLY A 192 0.96 7.52 -23.13
N GLU A 193 1.59 7.18 -24.26
CA GLU A 193 1.61 5.80 -24.81
C GLU A 193 2.15 4.74 -23.85
N PHE A 194 3.12 5.10 -23.00
CA PHE A 194 3.65 4.17 -22.00
C PHE A 194 2.54 3.65 -21.07
N HIS A 195 1.72 4.57 -20.55
CA HIS A 195 0.63 4.22 -19.63
C HIS A 195 -0.42 3.38 -20.33
N GLN A 196 -0.77 3.70 -21.59
CA GLN A 196 -1.71 2.92 -22.39
C GLN A 196 -1.22 1.48 -22.63
N ARG A 197 0.08 1.30 -22.94
CA ARG A 197 0.68 -0.02 -23.12
C ARG A 197 0.65 -0.86 -21.84
N VAL A 198 0.96 -0.25 -20.69
CA VAL A 198 0.92 -0.93 -19.39
C VAL A 198 -0.50 -1.36 -19.05
N GLU A 199 -1.48 -0.47 -19.25
CA GLU A 199 -2.90 -0.76 -19.05
C GLU A 199 -3.43 -1.85 -20.00
N THR A 200 -2.86 -2.02 -21.18
CA THR A 200 -3.23 -3.07 -22.12
C THR A 200 -2.63 -4.43 -21.74
N SER A 201 -1.43 -4.46 -21.18
CA SER A 201 -0.71 -5.71 -20.87
C SER A 201 -1.12 -6.34 -19.53
N ALA A 202 -1.40 -5.54 -18.52
CA ALA A 202 -1.73 -6.00 -17.17
C ALA A 202 -3.03 -6.83 -17.08
N PRO A 203 -4.12 -6.52 -17.82
CA PRO A 203 -5.35 -7.29 -17.79
C PRO A 203 -5.18 -8.77 -18.14
N GLU A 204 -4.27 -9.10 -19.04
CA GLU A 204 -4.01 -10.51 -19.38
C GLU A 204 -3.43 -11.28 -18.18
N ALA A 205 -2.46 -10.71 -17.48
CA ALA A 205 -1.86 -11.31 -16.29
C ALA A 205 -2.91 -11.47 -15.17
N ARG A 206 -3.71 -10.43 -14.90
CA ARG A 206 -4.81 -10.49 -13.93
C ARG A 206 -5.83 -11.57 -14.29
N SER A 207 -6.26 -11.62 -15.54
CA SER A 207 -7.26 -12.58 -16.01
C SER A 207 -6.80 -14.04 -15.86
N ARG A 208 -5.49 -14.31 -15.97
CA ARG A 208 -4.94 -15.65 -15.72
C ARG A 208 -5.08 -16.03 -14.24
N ILE A 209 -4.79 -15.11 -13.31
CA ILE A 209 -4.97 -15.32 -11.88
C ILE A 209 -6.46 -15.54 -11.56
N ILE A 210 -7.32 -14.65 -12.02
CA ILE A 210 -8.77 -14.69 -11.76
C ILE A 210 -9.38 -15.99 -12.29
N ARG A 211 -9.06 -16.41 -13.53
CA ARG A 211 -9.55 -17.67 -14.10
C ARG A 211 -9.12 -18.88 -13.27
N ARG A 212 -7.85 -18.92 -12.84
CA ARG A 212 -7.34 -20.00 -11.99
C ARG A 212 -8.07 -20.08 -10.65
N LEU A 213 -8.36 -18.95 -10.04
CA LEU A 213 -9.09 -18.88 -8.76
C LEU A 213 -10.56 -19.32 -8.94
N ARG A 214 -11.21 -18.93 -10.04
CA ARG A 214 -12.60 -19.34 -10.36
C ARG A 214 -12.72 -20.82 -10.71
N SER A 215 -11.68 -21.43 -11.27
CA SER A 215 -11.70 -22.86 -11.62
C SER A 215 -11.41 -23.83 -10.45
N ARG A 216 -11.00 -23.31 -9.31
CA ARG A 216 -10.75 -24.10 -8.08
C ARG A 216 -11.97 -24.25 -7.18
N ARG A 217 -13.09 -23.69 -7.60
CA ARG A 217 -14.42 -23.80 -6.99
C ARG A 217 -15.24 -24.87 -7.68
#